data_ebf3e8640503fe25f56c31824374bb59
#
_entry.id   ebf3e8640503fe25f56c31824374bb59
#
_cell.length_a   1.000
_cell.length_b   1.000
_cell.length_c   1.000
_cell.angle_alpha   90.00
_cell.angle_beta   90.00
_cell.angle_gamma   90.00
#
_symmetry.space_group_name_H-M   'P 1'
#
loop_
_entity.id
_entity.type
_entity.pdbx_description
1 polymer ?
#
loop_
_entity_poly.entity_id
_entity_poly.type
_entity_poly.pdbx_seq_one_letter_code
_entity_poly.pdbx_strand_id
1 'polypeptide(L)'
;MFIAYEVSIQLVTSLRELVPLVERSDRDLADQMRRAASSVVLNLAEGQRSAKGNKHKHYAIAHGSANEVKAALELARAWGWIGQTHEPSKILDRLLAILWRLTHPR
;
A
#
# COMPACT_ATOMS: atom_id res chain seq x y z
N MET A 1 14.58 -12.45 5.99
CA MET A 1 13.91 -11.16 5.76
C MET A 1 12.95 -11.26 4.59
N PHE A 2 11.73 -10.81 4.76
CA PHE A 2 10.75 -10.79 3.67
C PHE A 2 10.69 -9.37 3.09
N ILE A 3 11.27 -9.19 1.92
CA ILE A 3 11.43 -7.87 1.30
C ILE A 3 10.10 -7.13 1.11
N ALA A 4 9.05 -7.83 0.65
CA ALA A 4 7.75 -7.20 0.46
C ALA A 4 7.21 -6.59 1.76
N TYR A 5 7.37 -7.32 2.87
CA TYR A 5 6.95 -6.83 4.18
C TYR A 5 7.74 -5.57 4.57
N GLU A 6 9.05 -5.62 4.41
CA GLU A 6 9.91 -4.47 4.74
C GLU A 6 9.51 -3.23 3.94
N VAL A 7 9.26 -3.41 2.64
CA VAL A 7 8.87 -2.28 1.78
C VAL A 7 7.49 -1.77 2.16
N SER A 8 6.57 -2.66 2.59
CA SER A 8 5.24 -2.23 3.04
C SER A 8 5.31 -1.38 4.31
N ILE A 9 6.22 -1.68 5.22
CA ILE A 9 6.44 -0.85 6.41
C ILE A 9 7.01 0.50 6.01
N GLN A 10 7.95 0.54 5.05
CA GLN A 10 8.46 1.79 4.51
C GLN A 10 7.35 2.64 3.90
N LEU A 11 6.41 2.01 3.21
CA LEU A 11 5.26 2.73 2.64
C LEU A 11 4.44 3.41 3.73
N VAL A 12 4.08 2.67 4.78
CA VAL A 12 3.31 3.24 5.90
C VAL A 12 4.07 4.42 6.52
N THR A 13 5.36 4.25 6.74
CA THR A 13 6.20 5.32 7.31
C THR A 13 6.18 6.56 6.43
N SER A 14 6.28 6.39 5.11
CA SER A 14 6.27 7.52 4.17
C SER A 14 4.93 8.24 4.11
N LEU A 15 3.84 7.57 4.50
CA LEU A 15 2.49 8.15 4.47
C LEU A 15 2.13 8.88 5.77
N ARG A 16 2.91 8.74 6.82
CA ARG A 16 2.57 9.29 8.15
C ARG A 16 2.30 10.78 8.14
N GLU A 17 3.09 11.55 7.41
CA GLU A 17 2.93 13.00 7.35
C GLU A 17 1.95 13.43 6.26
N LEU A 18 1.75 12.57 5.27
CA LEU A 18 0.92 12.87 4.11
C LEU A 18 -0.57 12.69 4.41
N VAL A 19 -0.93 11.61 5.09
CA VAL A 19 -2.33 11.28 5.37
C VAL A 19 -3.05 12.39 6.14
N PRO A 20 -2.45 13.03 7.16
CA PRO A 20 -3.11 14.15 7.83
C PRO A 20 -3.44 15.32 6.91
N LEU A 21 -2.66 15.53 5.84
CA LEU A 21 -2.95 16.59 4.87
C LEU A 21 -4.21 16.25 4.07
N VAL A 22 -4.37 14.99 3.70
CA VAL A 22 -5.57 14.52 3.03
C VAL A 22 -6.78 14.64 3.96
N GLU A 23 -6.59 14.29 5.22
CA GLU A 23 -7.65 14.30 6.23
C GLU A 23 -8.29 15.68 6.38
N ARG A 24 -7.52 16.74 6.23
CA ARG A 24 -8.03 18.12 6.32
C ARG A 24 -9.10 18.41 5.28
N SER A 25 -8.99 17.77 4.11
CA SER A 25 -9.92 18.01 3.00
C SER A 25 -10.95 16.90 2.85
N ASP A 26 -10.56 15.66 3.12
CA ASP A 26 -11.44 14.51 2.94
C ASP A 26 -11.06 13.43 3.96
N ARG A 27 -11.84 13.37 5.03
CA ARG A 27 -11.62 12.42 6.12
C ARG A 27 -11.83 10.98 5.66
N ASP A 28 -12.81 10.75 4.80
CA ASP A 28 -13.11 9.39 4.32
C ASP A 28 -11.98 8.85 3.47
N LEU A 29 -11.41 9.67 2.60
CA LEU A 29 -10.28 9.24 1.78
C LEU A 29 -9.06 8.96 2.63
N ALA A 30 -8.79 9.79 3.64
CA ALA A 30 -7.69 9.56 4.58
C ALA A 30 -7.86 8.23 5.32
N ASP A 31 -9.08 7.92 5.76
CA ASP A 31 -9.37 6.65 6.43
C ASP A 31 -9.17 5.46 5.48
N GLN A 32 -9.59 5.60 4.23
CA GLN A 32 -9.36 4.56 3.22
C GLN A 32 -7.87 4.33 2.99
N MET A 33 -7.08 5.38 2.93
CA MET A 33 -5.63 5.26 2.76
C MET A 33 -5.00 4.52 3.93
N ARG A 34 -5.39 4.85 5.16
CA ARG A 34 -4.88 4.17 6.35
C ARG A 34 -5.23 2.69 6.33
N ARG A 35 -6.50 2.38 6.05
CA ARG A 35 -6.96 1.00 6.01
C ARG A 35 -6.29 0.20 4.91
N ALA A 36 -6.17 0.80 3.72
CA ALA A 36 -5.52 0.12 2.60
C ALA A 36 -4.04 -0.16 2.89
N ALA A 37 -3.31 0.84 3.38
CA ALA A 37 -1.89 0.66 3.70
C ALA A 37 -1.70 -0.38 4.81
N SER A 38 -2.54 -0.36 5.83
CA SER A 38 -2.50 -1.34 6.91
C SER A 38 -2.83 -2.74 6.39
N SER A 39 -3.79 -2.85 5.47
CA SER A 39 -4.16 -4.12 4.86
C SER A 39 -2.99 -4.74 4.08
N VAL A 40 -2.19 -3.93 3.39
CA VAL A 40 -0.99 -4.42 2.70
C VAL A 40 -0.07 -5.11 3.70
N VAL A 41 0.27 -4.42 4.78
CA VAL A 41 1.20 -4.92 5.80
C VAL A 41 0.68 -6.20 6.44
N LEU A 42 -0.58 -6.17 6.89
CA LEU A 42 -1.15 -7.30 7.61
C LEU A 42 -1.32 -8.53 6.73
N ASN A 43 -1.70 -8.34 5.48
CA ASN A 43 -1.84 -9.47 4.55
C ASN A 43 -0.49 -10.06 4.14
N LEU A 44 0.55 -9.23 4.01
CA LEU A 44 1.89 -9.76 3.77
C LEU A 44 2.40 -10.58 4.95
N ALA A 45 2.16 -10.09 6.17
CA ALA A 45 2.53 -10.81 7.38
C ALA A 45 1.78 -12.15 7.48
N GLU A 46 0.49 -12.13 7.22
CA GLU A 46 -0.34 -13.33 7.27
C GLU A 46 0.03 -14.32 6.18
N GLY A 47 0.24 -13.83 4.96
CA GLY A 47 0.62 -14.68 3.83
C GLY A 47 1.95 -15.36 4.04
N GLN A 48 2.91 -14.69 4.67
CA GLN A 48 4.22 -15.25 4.95
C GLN A 48 4.14 -16.50 5.83
N ARG A 49 3.16 -16.54 6.75
CA ARG A 49 2.97 -17.65 7.67
C ARG A 49 1.98 -18.70 7.19
N SER A 50 1.31 -18.44 6.07
CA SER A 50 0.23 -19.30 5.59
C SER A 50 0.73 -20.43 4.72
N ALA A 51 -0.08 -21.49 4.59
CA ALA A 51 0.14 -22.54 3.61
C ALA A 51 -0.02 -21.98 2.20
N LYS A 52 0.52 -22.70 1.21
CA LYS A 52 0.68 -22.20 -0.16
C LYS A 52 -0.58 -21.56 -0.77
N GLY A 53 -1.72 -22.21 -0.64
CA GLY A 53 -2.97 -21.68 -1.22
C GLY A 53 -3.43 -20.39 -0.55
N ASN A 54 -3.38 -20.34 0.78
CA ASN A 54 -3.73 -19.16 1.54
C ASN A 54 -2.70 -18.05 1.35
N LYS A 55 -1.44 -18.41 1.13
CA LYS A 55 -0.38 -17.45 0.84
C LYS A 55 -0.72 -16.63 -0.40
N HIS A 56 -1.11 -17.31 -1.48
CA HIS A 56 -1.51 -16.61 -2.71
C HIS A 56 -2.68 -15.66 -2.48
N LYS A 57 -3.69 -16.10 -1.74
CA LYS A 57 -4.86 -15.30 -1.41
C LYS A 57 -4.45 -14.02 -0.68
N HIS A 58 -3.61 -14.13 0.36
CA HIS A 58 -3.18 -12.96 1.13
C HIS A 58 -2.34 -12.00 0.30
N TYR A 59 -1.48 -12.52 -0.57
CA TYR A 59 -0.66 -11.68 -1.44
C TYR A 59 -1.53 -10.96 -2.47
N ALA A 60 -2.59 -11.60 -2.97
CA ALA A 60 -3.53 -10.98 -3.89
C ALA A 60 -4.29 -9.83 -3.21
N ILE A 61 -4.71 -10.02 -1.96
CA ILE A 61 -5.35 -8.96 -1.18
C ILE A 61 -4.38 -7.80 -0.98
N ALA A 62 -3.14 -8.09 -0.61
CA ALA A 62 -2.11 -7.06 -0.43
C ALA A 62 -1.91 -6.26 -1.72
N HIS A 63 -1.88 -6.94 -2.86
CA HIS A 63 -1.71 -6.30 -4.17
C HIS A 63 -2.87 -5.34 -4.45
N GLY A 64 -4.11 -5.78 -4.23
CA GLY A 64 -5.29 -4.94 -4.41
C GLY A 64 -5.28 -3.74 -3.48
N SER A 65 -4.88 -3.95 -2.22
CA SER A 65 -4.79 -2.86 -1.24
C SER A 65 -3.71 -1.84 -1.62
N ALA A 66 -2.58 -2.30 -2.15
CA ALA A 66 -1.52 -1.40 -2.62
C ALA A 66 -2.00 -0.56 -3.81
N ASN A 67 -2.76 -1.15 -4.73
CA ASN A 67 -3.35 -0.41 -5.84
C ASN A 67 -4.36 0.63 -5.32
N GLU A 68 -5.08 0.32 -4.27
CA GLU A 68 -6.01 1.26 -3.65
C GLU A 68 -5.27 2.46 -3.05
N VAL A 69 -4.12 2.24 -2.41
CA VAL A 69 -3.27 3.33 -1.92
C VAL A 69 -2.82 4.22 -3.07
N LYS A 70 -2.40 3.60 -4.18
CA LYS A 70 -1.96 4.34 -5.36
C LYS A 70 -3.08 5.23 -5.90
N ALA A 71 -4.28 4.68 -6.04
CA ALA A 71 -5.42 5.44 -6.54
C ALA A 71 -5.77 6.60 -5.60
N ALA A 72 -5.72 6.36 -4.29
CA ALA A 72 -6.01 7.40 -3.30
C ALA A 72 -5.01 8.54 -3.36
N LEU A 73 -3.71 8.24 -3.54
CA LEU A 73 -2.67 9.25 -3.68
C LEU A 73 -2.88 10.07 -4.96
N GLU A 74 -3.18 9.41 -6.06
CA GLU A 74 -3.43 10.08 -7.33
C GLU A 74 -4.66 10.99 -7.23
N LEU A 75 -5.71 10.51 -6.58
CA LEU A 75 -6.93 11.30 -6.38
C LEU A 75 -6.67 12.53 -5.52
N ALA A 76 -5.96 12.37 -4.41
CA ALA A 76 -5.64 13.49 -3.51
C ALA A 76 -4.79 14.54 -4.22
N ARG A 77 -3.85 14.11 -5.06
CA ARG A 77 -3.05 15.04 -5.88
C ARG A 77 -3.91 15.76 -6.90
N ALA A 78 -4.80 15.03 -7.58
CA ALA A 78 -5.67 15.60 -8.59
C ALA A 78 -6.58 16.69 -8.01
N TRP A 79 -7.06 16.49 -6.79
CA TRP A 79 -7.84 17.49 -6.07
C TRP A 79 -7.00 18.64 -5.54
N GLY A 80 -5.67 18.52 -5.56
CA GLY A 80 -4.77 19.55 -5.05
C GLY A 80 -4.62 19.57 -3.54
N TRP A 81 -5.02 18.50 -2.86
CA TRP A 81 -4.92 18.41 -1.40
C TRP A 81 -3.51 18.11 -0.92
N ILE A 82 -2.69 17.51 -1.78
CA ILE A 82 -1.28 17.23 -1.52
C ILE A 82 -0.47 17.60 -2.76
N GLY A 83 0.81 17.90 -2.55
CA GLY A 83 1.72 18.19 -3.65
C GLY A 83 2.36 16.94 -4.22
N GLN A 84 3.59 17.07 -4.69
CA GLN A 84 4.38 15.96 -5.21
C GLN A 84 4.62 14.93 -4.11
N THR A 85 4.53 13.66 -4.48
CA THR A 85 4.67 12.53 -3.55
C THR A 85 5.76 11.59 -4.03
N HIS A 86 6.97 12.13 -4.26
CA HIS A 86 8.07 11.37 -4.86
C HIS A 86 8.43 10.12 -4.08
N GLU A 87 8.65 10.24 -2.78
CA GLU A 87 9.09 9.11 -1.97
C GLU A 87 8.02 8.05 -1.80
N PRO A 88 6.78 8.37 -1.37
CA PRO A 88 5.73 7.35 -1.30
C PRO A 88 5.46 6.68 -2.63
N SER A 89 5.48 7.45 -3.73
CA SER A 89 5.24 6.91 -5.07
C SER A 89 6.32 5.92 -5.48
N LYS A 90 7.60 6.22 -5.21
CA LYS A 90 8.71 5.31 -5.52
C LYS A 90 8.61 4.01 -4.72
N ILE A 91 8.32 4.12 -3.43
CA ILE A 91 8.17 2.95 -2.56
C ILE A 91 7.00 2.10 -3.05
N LEU A 92 5.89 2.75 -3.38
CA LEU A 92 4.68 2.08 -3.84
C LEU A 92 4.90 1.36 -5.16
N ASP A 93 5.58 2.01 -6.11
CA ASP A 93 5.90 1.38 -7.40
C ASP A 93 6.76 0.13 -7.21
N ARG A 94 7.75 0.22 -6.32
CA ARG A 94 8.60 -0.94 -5.99
C ARG A 94 7.76 -2.06 -5.37
N LEU A 95 6.89 -1.70 -4.42
CA LEU A 95 6.04 -2.68 -3.73
C LEU A 95 5.09 -3.36 -4.71
N LEU A 96 4.46 -2.58 -5.60
CA LEU A 96 3.55 -3.12 -6.60
C LEU A 96 4.27 -4.11 -7.54
N ALA A 97 5.50 -3.81 -7.93
CA ALA A 97 6.29 -4.72 -8.76
C ALA A 97 6.59 -6.04 -8.03
N ILE A 98 6.93 -5.96 -6.75
CA ILE A 98 7.18 -7.15 -5.93
C ILE A 98 5.89 -7.97 -5.78
N LEU A 99 4.79 -7.30 -5.46
CA LEU A 99 3.49 -7.96 -5.26
C LEU A 99 2.99 -8.62 -6.55
N TRP A 100 3.20 -7.96 -7.69
CA TRP A 100 2.83 -8.55 -8.97
C TRP A 100 3.56 -9.88 -9.20
N ARG A 101 4.87 -9.92 -8.90
CA ARG A 101 5.65 -11.16 -9.05
C ARG A 101 5.21 -12.24 -8.08
N LEU A 102 4.82 -11.85 -6.85
CA LEU A 102 4.33 -12.81 -5.86
C LEU A 102 2.98 -13.41 -6.25
N THR A 103 2.16 -12.67 -6.98
CA THR A 103 0.83 -13.11 -7.40
C THR A 103 0.82 -13.70 -8.82
N HIS A 104 1.93 -13.60 -9.55
CA HIS A 104 2.09 -14.15 -10.90
C HIS A 104 3.37 -15.00 -10.97
N PRO A 105 3.51 -16.02 -10.12
CA PRO A 105 4.70 -16.89 -10.15
C PRO A 105 4.69 -17.74 -11.41
N ARG A 106 5.86 -18.10 -11.86
CA ARG A 106 6.02 -18.99 -13.02
C ARG A 106 5.77 -20.43 -12.60
#